data_eef2ebb4791b0d26a24e4d195757864e
#
_entry.id   eef2ebb4791b0d26a24e4d195757864e
#
_cell.length_a   1.000
_cell.length_b   1.000
_cell.length_c   1.000
_cell.angle_alpha   90.00
_cell.angle_beta   90.00
_cell.angle_gamma   90.00
#
_symmetry.space_group_name_H-M   'P 1'
#
loop_
_entity.id
_entity.type
_entity.pdbx_description
1 polymer ?
#
loop_
_entity_poly.entity_id
_entity_poly.type
_entity_poly.pdbx_seq_one_letter_code
_entity_poly.pdbx_strand_id
1 'polypeptide(L)'
;QRVTYPVLATIQNEDERLRESYRKIINMAIFIITPLMTYFILVAPEFFDLILTDKWRIAAKYFQILCLTGICYPLSCINLNILTIRGKTKLLFYLECLKKILLLVILIISIHFDIIAVVYGQLLYGILAVVLNLYFCGREIKLSIKQQLLDVFPVILSTFLMYLCVFYLQHYLKETPLIIYLLISLLVALISYFLISYTFHIKSLNEVKNIILIKLNK
;
A
#
# COMPACT_ATOMS: atom_id res chain seq x y z
N GLN A 1 1.73 -12.31 6.48
CA GLN A 1 0.91 -13.15 7.39
C GLN A 1 1.76 -14.00 8.32
N ARG A 2 2.84 -14.65 7.84
CA ARG A 2 3.66 -15.57 8.67
C ARG A 2 4.34 -14.94 9.88
N VAL A 3 4.60 -13.64 9.86
CA VAL A 3 5.28 -12.92 10.95
C VAL A 3 4.29 -12.12 11.81
N THR A 4 3.32 -11.48 11.19
CA THR A 4 2.38 -10.57 11.86
C THR A 4 1.37 -11.31 12.73
N TYR A 5 0.87 -12.45 12.26
CA TYR A 5 -0.12 -13.24 12.96
C TYR A 5 0.38 -13.76 14.33
N PRO A 6 1.56 -14.41 14.45
CA PRO A 6 2.05 -14.90 15.73
C PRO A 6 2.24 -13.78 16.76
N VAL A 7 2.79 -12.65 16.34
CA VAL A 7 3.04 -11.50 17.24
C VAL A 7 1.74 -10.92 17.78
N LEU A 8 0.71 -10.77 16.94
CA LEU A 8 -0.59 -10.27 17.41
C LEU A 8 -1.37 -11.29 18.22
N ALA A 9 -1.18 -12.58 17.96
CA ALA A 9 -1.86 -13.66 18.69
C ALA A 9 -1.42 -13.74 20.15
N THR A 10 -0.15 -13.43 20.48
CA THR A 10 0.34 -13.44 21.87
C THR A 10 -0.31 -12.37 22.74
N ILE A 11 -0.81 -11.29 22.16
CA ILE A 11 -1.42 -10.14 22.85
C ILE A 11 -2.92 -10.02 22.59
N GLN A 12 -3.56 -11.11 22.13
CA GLN A 12 -4.97 -11.08 21.71
C GLN A 12 -5.95 -10.63 22.80
N ASN A 13 -5.63 -10.84 24.08
CA ASN A 13 -6.49 -10.50 25.23
C ASN A 13 -6.21 -9.09 25.78
N GLU A 14 -5.18 -8.40 25.29
CA GLU A 14 -4.78 -7.06 25.74
C GLU A 14 -5.23 -6.01 24.72
N ASP A 15 -6.46 -5.49 24.87
CA ASP A 15 -7.09 -4.60 23.89
C ASP A 15 -6.23 -3.40 23.47
N GLU A 16 -5.56 -2.74 24.42
CA GLU A 16 -4.74 -1.57 24.12
C GLU A 16 -3.47 -1.95 23.36
N ARG A 17 -2.74 -2.96 23.83
CA ARG A 17 -1.53 -3.45 23.18
C ARG A 17 -1.82 -3.99 21.78
N LEU A 18 -2.93 -4.69 21.61
CA LEU A 18 -3.35 -5.20 20.30
C LEU A 18 -3.62 -4.03 19.34
N ARG A 19 -4.32 -2.97 19.80
CA ARG A 19 -4.62 -1.77 19.02
C ARG A 19 -3.35 -1.04 18.62
N GLU A 20 -2.43 -0.82 19.56
CA GLU A 20 -1.16 -0.15 19.28
C GLU A 20 -0.29 -0.93 18.30
N SER A 21 -0.17 -2.25 18.50
CA SER A 21 0.58 -3.14 17.61
C SER A 21 -0.02 -3.18 16.20
N TYR A 22 -1.34 -3.23 16.10
CA TYR A 22 -2.04 -3.15 14.82
C TYR A 22 -1.74 -1.83 14.08
N ARG A 23 -1.88 -0.66 14.76
CA ARG A 23 -1.57 0.65 14.20
C ARG A 23 -0.11 0.72 13.72
N LYS A 24 0.80 0.20 14.52
CA LYS A 24 2.23 0.15 14.20
C LYS A 24 2.50 -0.66 12.93
N ILE A 25 1.94 -1.86 12.83
CA ILE A 25 2.14 -2.76 11.69
C ILE A 25 1.56 -2.16 10.41
N ILE A 26 0.34 -1.59 10.46
CA ILE A 26 -0.27 -0.93 9.31
C ILE A 26 0.58 0.26 8.85
N ASN A 27 0.97 1.13 9.78
CA ASN A 27 1.76 2.30 9.43
C ASN A 27 3.12 1.94 8.82
N MET A 28 3.79 0.89 9.32
CA MET A 28 5.03 0.38 8.73
C MET A 28 4.80 -0.19 7.33
N ALA A 29 3.73 -0.97 7.14
CA ALA A 29 3.41 -1.54 5.83
C ALA A 29 3.14 -0.44 4.79
N ILE A 30 2.32 0.56 5.14
CA ILE A 30 2.02 1.69 4.26
C ILE A 30 3.26 2.54 4.02
N PHE A 31 4.08 2.78 5.05
CA PHE A 31 5.33 3.55 4.94
C PHE A 31 6.28 2.98 3.88
N ILE A 32 6.31 1.66 3.70
CA ILE A 32 7.17 1.00 2.71
C ILE A 32 6.47 0.89 1.36
N ILE A 33 5.20 0.44 1.34
CA ILE A 33 4.54 0.04 0.10
C ILE A 33 4.03 1.25 -0.69
N THR A 34 3.53 2.30 -0.01
CA THR A 34 2.97 3.46 -0.71
C THR A 34 4.00 4.20 -1.56
N PRO A 35 5.20 4.60 -1.05
CA PRO A 35 6.20 5.25 -1.88
C PRO A 35 6.73 4.34 -3.00
N LEU A 36 6.89 3.03 -2.73
CA LEU A 36 7.33 2.06 -3.73
C LEU A 36 6.33 1.98 -4.90
N MET A 37 5.05 1.81 -4.61
CA MET A 37 4.01 1.74 -5.64
C MET A 37 3.87 3.07 -6.39
N THR A 38 3.96 4.19 -5.68
CA THR A 38 3.92 5.53 -6.30
C THR A 38 5.12 5.77 -7.21
N TYR A 39 6.31 5.31 -6.83
CA TYR A 39 7.47 5.35 -7.72
C TYR A 39 7.24 4.53 -9.00
N PHE A 40 6.74 3.30 -8.89
CA PHE A 40 6.41 2.48 -10.05
C PHE A 40 5.33 3.09 -10.94
N ILE A 41 4.35 3.81 -10.38
CA ILE A 41 3.36 4.55 -11.18
C ILE A 41 4.03 5.62 -12.04
N LEU A 42 5.01 6.34 -11.48
CA LEU A 42 5.73 7.41 -12.18
C LEU A 42 6.58 6.89 -13.33
N VAL A 43 7.35 5.83 -13.08
CA VAL A 43 8.34 5.31 -14.02
C VAL A 43 7.83 4.16 -14.88
N ALA A 44 6.54 3.81 -14.79
CA ALA A 44 5.97 2.68 -15.51
C ALA A 44 6.24 2.70 -17.03
N PRO A 45 6.04 3.80 -17.76
CA PRO A 45 6.31 3.83 -19.20
C PRO A 45 7.77 3.49 -19.51
N GLU A 46 8.71 4.16 -18.83
CA GLU A 46 10.14 4.00 -19.01
C GLU A 46 10.63 2.62 -18.57
N PHE A 47 10.03 2.09 -17.50
CA PHE A 47 10.34 0.73 -17.01
C PHE A 47 9.92 -0.33 -18.02
N PHE A 48 8.75 -0.17 -18.67
CA PHE A 48 8.29 -1.09 -19.70
C PHE A 48 9.10 -0.94 -20.99
N ASP A 49 9.48 0.27 -21.38
CA ASP A 49 10.35 0.51 -22.55
C ASP A 49 11.74 -0.12 -22.34
N LEU A 50 12.25 -0.23 -21.09
CA LEU A 50 13.54 -0.82 -20.78
C LEU A 50 13.52 -2.35 -20.82
N ILE A 51 12.48 -2.98 -20.24
CA ILE A 51 12.43 -4.44 -20.02
C ILE A 51 11.72 -5.14 -21.18
N LEU A 52 10.72 -4.48 -21.75
CA LEU A 52 9.86 -5.03 -22.77
C LEU A 52 9.98 -4.16 -24.04
N THR A 53 9.50 -4.67 -25.14
CA THR A 53 9.48 -3.92 -26.40
C THR A 53 8.34 -2.91 -26.42
N ASP A 54 8.39 -1.91 -27.34
CA ASP A 54 7.38 -0.86 -27.54
C ASP A 54 5.94 -1.40 -27.63
N LYS A 55 5.78 -2.65 -28.08
CA LYS A 55 4.47 -3.34 -28.14
C LYS A 55 3.77 -3.40 -26.78
N TRP A 56 4.53 -3.40 -25.68
CA TRP A 56 4.02 -3.53 -24.33
C TRP A 56 3.78 -2.18 -23.61
N ARG A 57 4.02 -1.07 -24.28
CA ARG A 57 3.83 0.27 -23.70
C ARG A 57 2.40 0.53 -23.24
N ILE A 58 1.42 -0.08 -23.90
CA ILE A 58 0.00 -0.04 -23.47
C ILE A 58 -0.17 -0.69 -22.07
N ALA A 59 0.58 -1.73 -21.77
CA ALA A 59 0.52 -2.43 -20.50
C ALA A 59 1.01 -1.56 -19.32
N ALA A 60 1.83 -0.54 -19.57
CA ALA A 60 2.27 0.40 -18.55
C ALA A 60 1.08 1.12 -17.88
N LYS A 61 0.04 1.48 -18.65
CA LYS A 61 -1.19 2.09 -18.11
C LYS A 61 -1.93 1.14 -17.15
N TYR A 62 -2.04 -0.13 -17.53
CA TYR A 62 -2.67 -1.13 -16.67
C TYR A 62 -1.85 -1.35 -15.40
N PHE A 63 -0.52 -1.41 -15.53
CA PHE A 63 0.39 -1.54 -14.40
C PHE A 63 0.29 -0.37 -13.42
N GLN A 64 0.18 0.87 -13.90
CA GLN A 64 -0.04 2.04 -13.06
C GLN A 64 -1.29 1.91 -12.18
N ILE A 65 -2.41 1.47 -12.76
CA ILE A 65 -3.67 1.27 -12.01
C ILE A 65 -3.52 0.10 -11.02
N LEU A 66 -2.84 -0.98 -11.42
CA LEU A 66 -2.58 -2.12 -10.54
C LEU A 66 -1.64 -1.76 -9.37
N CYS A 67 -0.71 -0.83 -9.55
CA CYS A 67 0.10 -0.30 -8.45
C CYS A 67 -0.75 0.43 -7.41
N LEU A 68 -1.77 1.21 -7.83
CA LEU A 68 -2.74 1.80 -6.89
C LEU A 68 -3.51 0.71 -6.12
N THR A 69 -3.93 -0.35 -6.80
CA THR A 69 -4.56 -1.50 -6.14
C THR A 69 -3.61 -2.19 -5.16
N GLY A 70 -2.32 -2.25 -5.51
CA GLY A 70 -1.25 -2.81 -4.67
C GLY A 70 -1.11 -2.12 -3.31
N ILE A 71 -1.42 -0.82 -3.21
CA ILE A 71 -1.45 -0.09 -1.93
C ILE A 71 -2.57 -0.61 -1.01
N CYS A 72 -3.68 -1.05 -1.56
CA CYS A 72 -4.83 -1.55 -0.81
C CYS A 72 -4.60 -2.95 -0.21
N TYR A 73 -3.74 -3.76 -0.83
CA TYR A 73 -3.54 -5.16 -0.45
C TYR A 73 -3.02 -5.39 0.96
N PRO A 74 -1.94 -4.72 1.44
CA PRO A 74 -1.43 -4.92 2.81
C PRO A 74 -2.44 -4.53 3.87
N LEU A 75 -3.19 -3.46 3.65
CA LEU A 75 -4.27 -3.02 4.54
C LEU A 75 -5.30 -4.15 4.73
N SER A 76 -5.73 -4.76 3.63
CA SER A 76 -6.69 -5.86 3.68
C SER A 76 -6.15 -7.07 4.44
N CYS A 77 -4.91 -7.48 4.18
CA CYS A 77 -4.29 -8.65 4.81
C CYS A 77 -4.11 -8.48 6.34
N ILE A 78 -3.67 -7.30 6.79
CA ILE A 78 -3.45 -7.04 8.21
C ILE A 78 -4.78 -7.00 8.97
N ASN A 79 -5.80 -6.39 8.38
CA ASN A 79 -7.13 -6.33 8.95
C ASN A 79 -7.74 -7.73 9.18
N LEU A 80 -7.60 -8.65 8.22
CA LEU A 80 -8.12 -10.00 8.35
C LEU A 80 -7.46 -10.78 9.50
N ASN A 81 -6.18 -10.53 9.78
CA ASN A 81 -5.48 -11.15 10.89
C ASN A 81 -6.14 -10.81 12.25
N ILE A 82 -6.63 -9.58 12.42
CA ILE A 82 -7.31 -9.16 13.65
C ILE A 82 -8.58 -9.99 13.90
N LEU A 83 -9.42 -10.16 12.89
CA LEU A 83 -10.65 -10.97 13.02
C LEU A 83 -10.33 -12.43 13.33
N THR A 84 -9.27 -12.96 12.72
CA THR A 84 -8.82 -14.34 12.98
C THR A 84 -8.34 -14.51 14.42
N ILE A 85 -7.52 -13.59 14.93
CA ILE A 85 -6.95 -13.61 16.28
C ILE A 85 -8.05 -13.47 17.34
N ARG A 86 -9.06 -12.64 17.07
CA ARG A 86 -10.24 -12.48 17.93
C ARG A 86 -11.23 -13.65 17.87
N GLY A 87 -10.94 -14.69 17.08
CA GLY A 87 -11.82 -15.85 16.92
C GLY A 87 -13.14 -15.55 16.20
N LYS A 88 -13.24 -14.39 15.52
CA LYS A 88 -14.44 -13.97 14.79
C LYS A 88 -14.53 -14.63 13.40
N THR A 89 -14.33 -15.95 13.35
CA THR A 89 -14.27 -16.73 12.11
C THR A 89 -15.55 -16.64 11.27
N LYS A 90 -16.73 -16.60 11.92
CA LYS A 90 -18.02 -16.42 11.23
C LYS A 90 -18.07 -15.08 10.52
N LEU A 91 -17.70 -13.98 11.20
CA LEU A 91 -17.67 -12.64 10.62
C LEU A 91 -16.65 -12.57 9.47
N LEU A 92 -15.48 -13.16 9.67
CA LEU A 92 -14.45 -13.27 8.64
C LEU A 92 -15.00 -13.97 7.38
N PHE A 93 -15.67 -15.11 7.56
CA PHE A 93 -16.27 -15.86 6.46
C PHE A 93 -17.31 -15.02 5.68
N TYR A 94 -18.25 -14.38 6.40
CA TYR A 94 -19.27 -13.53 5.75
C TYR A 94 -18.64 -12.36 4.98
N LEU A 95 -17.61 -11.71 5.56
CA LEU A 95 -16.88 -10.62 4.90
C LEU A 95 -16.18 -11.10 3.63
N GLU A 96 -15.52 -12.27 3.68
CA GLU A 96 -14.86 -12.83 2.50
C GLU A 96 -15.87 -13.20 1.43
N CYS A 97 -17.01 -13.81 1.78
CA CYS A 97 -18.09 -14.10 0.85
C CYS A 97 -18.63 -12.82 0.22
N LEU A 98 -18.94 -11.79 1.00
CA LEU A 98 -19.42 -10.50 0.52
C LEU A 98 -18.43 -9.87 -0.48
N LYS A 99 -17.13 -9.85 -0.14
CA LYS A 99 -16.09 -9.32 -1.01
C LYS A 99 -15.97 -10.12 -2.31
N LYS A 100 -16.12 -11.45 -2.28
CA LYS A 100 -16.11 -12.29 -3.49
C LYS A 100 -17.31 -12.02 -4.38
N ILE A 101 -18.49 -11.82 -3.80
CA ILE A 101 -19.69 -11.44 -4.56
C ILE A 101 -19.48 -10.06 -5.20
N LEU A 102 -19.00 -9.07 -4.45
CA LEU A 102 -18.68 -7.74 -4.99
C LEU A 102 -17.66 -7.82 -6.14
N LEU A 103 -16.60 -8.61 -5.99
CA LEU A 103 -15.61 -8.82 -7.05
C LEU A 103 -16.25 -9.41 -8.31
N LEU A 104 -17.08 -10.42 -8.16
CA LEU A 104 -17.78 -11.06 -9.29
C LEU A 104 -18.71 -10.07 -10.00
N VAL A 105 -19.50 -9.31 -9.26
CA VAL A 105 -20.41 -8.30 -9.84
C VAL A 105 -19.61 -7.23 -10.61
N ILE A 106 -18.55 -6.68 -10.00
CA ILE A 106 -17.69 -5.68 -10.65
C ILE A 106 -17.05 -6.28 -11.91
N LEU A 107 -16.56 -7.51 -11.84
CA LEU A 107 -15.92 -8.18 -12.98
C LEU A 107 -16.92 -8.42 -14.13
N ILE A 108 -18.13 -8.92 -13.83
CA ILE A 108 -19.17 -9.17 -14.83
C ILE A 108 -19.55 -7.85 -15.53
N ILE A 109 -19.70 -6.76 -14.79
CA ILE A 109 -20.00 -5.45 -15.37
C ILE A 109 -18.82 -4.95 -16.21
N SER A 110 -17.59 -5.04 -15.68
CA SER A 110 -16.41 -4.49 -16.35
C SER A 110 -16.05 -5.21 -17.65
N ILE A 111 -16.33 -6.51 -17.76
CA ILE A 111 -15.99 -7.32 -18.94
C ILE A 111 -16.81 -6.93 -20.20
N HIS A 112 -17.96 -6.28 -20.01
CA HIS A 112 -18.79 -5.78 -21.11
C HIS A 112 -18.21 -4.49 -21.76
N PHE A 113 -17.19 -3.93 -21.13
CA PHE A 113 -16.48 -2.77 -21.65
C PHE A 113 -15.09 -3.21 -22.16
N ASP A 114 -14.08 -2.46 -21.87
CA ASP A 114 -12.71 -2.72 -22.28
C ASP A 114 -11.85 -3.35 -21.16
N ILE A 115 -10.67 -3.88 -21.53
CA ILE A 115 -9.69 -4.40 -20.57
C ILE A 115 -9.34 -3.36 -19.51
N ILE A 116 -9.27 -2.07 -19.88
CA ILE A 116 -9.00 -0.99 -18.93
C ILE A 116 -10.11 -0.85 -17.88
N ALA A 117 -11.36 -1.10 -18.24
CA ALA A 117 -12.48 -1.10 -17.30
C ALA A 117 -12.37 -2.22 -16.26
N VAL A 118 -11.86 -3.40 -16.65
CA VAL A 118 -11.59 -4.51 -15.72
C VAL A 118 -10.52 -4.11 -14.69
N VAL A 119 -9.47 -3.40 -15.12
CA VAL A 119 -8.39 -2.95 -14.22
C VAL A 119 -8.89 -1.85 -13.26
N TYR A 120 -9.71 -0.92 -13.73
CA TYR A 120 -10.38 0.05 -12.85
C TYR A 120 -11.40 -0.63 -11.90
N GLY A 121 -12.10 -1.66 -12.38
CA GLY A 121 -12.96 -2.49 -11.55
C GLY A 121 -12.20 -3.14 -10.40
N GLN A 122 -10.99 -3.65 -10.69
CA GLN A 122 -10.11 -4.21 -9.65
C GLN A 122 -9.66 -3.16 -8.63
N LEU A 123 -9.37 -1.92 -9.05
CA LEU A 123 -9.07 -0.82 -8.15
C LEU A 123 -10.27 -0.46 -7.27
N LEU A 124 -11.46 -0.33 -7.86
CA LEU A 124 -12.70 -0.08 -7.13
C LEU A 124 -12.96 -1.17 -6.09
N TYR A 125 -12.83 -2.44 -6.48
CA TYR A 125 -12.93 -3.57 -5.55
C TYR A 125 -11.92 -3.45 -4.40
N GLY A 126 -10.65 -3.13 -4.70
CA GLY A 126 -9.60 -2.96 -3.70
C GLY A 126 -9.96 -1.89 -2.67
N ILE A 127 -10.47 -0.73 -3.11
CA ILE A 127 -10.92 0.36 -2.23
C ILE A 127 -12.10 -0.10 -1.36
N LEU A 128 -13.13 -0.70 -1.95
CA LEU A 128 -14.29 -1.21 -1.21
C LEU A 128 -13.90 -2.27 -0.18
N ALA A 129 -13.01 -3.20 -0.55
CA ALA A 129 -12.49 -4.22 0.35
C ALA A 129 -11.74 -3.62 1.54
N VAL A 130 -10.92 -2.57 1.32
CA VAL A 130 -10.24 -1.85 2.40
C VAL A 130 -11.25 -1.17 3.32
N VAL A 131 -12.22 -0.45 2.78
CA VAL A 131 -13.25 0.24 3.59
C VAL A 131 -14.02 -0.74 4.47
N LEU A 132 -14.47 -1.86 3.89
CA LEU A 132 -15.15 -2.92 4.65
C LEU A 132 -14.25 -3.49 5.76
N ASN A 133 -13.00 -3.80 5.44
CA ASN A 133 -12.06 -4.35 6.41
C ASN A 133 -11.74 -3.35 7.53
N LEU A 134 -11.51 -2.06 7.22
CA LEU A 134 -11.28 -0.99 8.20
C LEU A 134 -12.48 -0.83 9.15
N TYR A 135 -13.71 -0.91 8.62
CA TYR A 135 -14.92 -0.80 9.43
C TYR A 135 -15.06 -1.94 10.42
N PHE A 136 -15.04 -3.19 9.92
CA PHE A 136 -15.29 -4.37 10.76
C PHE A 136 -14.14 -4.65 11.73
N CYS A 137 -12.89 -4.53 11.28
CA CYS A 137 -11.74 -4.69 12.16
C CYS A 137 -11.63 -3.56 13.18
N GLY A 138 -11.85 -2.31 12.75
CA GLY A 138 -11.85 -1.16 13.64
C GLY A 138 -12.85 -1.30 14.78
N ARG A 139 -14.03 -1.89 14.51
CA ARG A 139 -15.04 -2.18 15.54
C ARG A 139 -14.56 -3.19 16.57
N GLU A 140 -13.82 -4.22 16.16
CA GLU A 140 -13.30 -5.26 17.05
C GLU A 140 -12.19 -4.76 17.99
N ILE A 141 -11.37 -3.79 17.54
CA ILE A 141 -10.28 -3.20 18.33
C ILE A 141 -10.60 -1.81 18.87
N LYS A 142 -11.87 -1.36 18.75
CA LYS A 142 -12.34 -0.02 19.18
C LYS A 142 -11.53 1.12 18.57
N LEU A 143 -11.21 1.02 17.28
CA LEU A 143 -10.45 2.02 16.51
C LEU A 143 -11.32 2.58 15.37
N SER A 144 -11.64 3.86 15.40
CA SER A 144 -12.48 4.47 14.37
C SER A 144 -11.75 4.57 13.02
N ILE A 145 -12.51 4.54 11.91
CA ILE A 145 -11.94 4.73 10.57
C ILE A 145 -11.19 6.06 10.48
N LYS A 146 -11.74 7.13 11.09
CA LYS A 146 -11.08 8.45 11.11
C LYS A 146 -9.69 8.39 11.73
N GLN A 147 -9.54 7.68 12.86
CA GLN A 147 -8.23 7.51 13.51
C GLN A 147 -7.26 6.73 12.62
N GLN A 148 -7.73 5.66 11.97
CA GLN A 148 -6.92 4.87 11.05
C GLN A 148 -6.44 5.70 9.84
N LEU A 149 -7.31 6.56 9.28
CA LEU A 149 -6.94 7.46 8.20
C LEU A 149 -5.96 8.55 8.65
N LEU A 150 -6.17 9.12 9.84
CA LEU A 150 -5.24 10.12 10.39
C LEU A 150 -3.85 9.54 10.67
N ASP A 151 -3.76 8.27 11.07
CA ASP A 151 -2.48 7.60 11.30
C ASP A 151 -1.67 7.45 10.00
N VAL A 152 -2.35 7.23 8.88
CA VAL A 152 -1.72 7.01 7.56
C VAL A 152 -1.48 8.32 6.82
N PHE A 153 -2.22 9.37 7.14
CA PHE A 153 -2.18 10.65 6.45
C PHE A 153 -0.76 11.25 6.29
N PRO A 154 0.11 11.27 7.32
CA PRO A 154 1.46 11.82 7.18
C PRO A 154 2.29 11.05 6.14
N VAL A 155 2.11 9.74 6.05
CA VAL A 155 2.79 8.88 5.07
C VAL A 155 2.31 9.19 3.65
N ILE A 156 1.00 9.34 3.47
CA ILE A 156 0.41 9.70 2.18
C ILE A 156 0.91 11.06 1.73
N LEU A 157 0.94 12.05 2.64
CA LEU A 157 1.44 13.40 2.34
C LEU A 157 2.92 13.38 1.94
N SER A 158 3.76 12.63 2.67
CA SER A 158 5.19 12.50 2.33
C SER A 158 5.40 11.82 0.98
N THR A 159 4.58 10.81 0.67
CA THR A 159 4.61 10.13 -0.62
C THR A 159 4.16 11.06 -1.75
N PHE A 160 3.15 11.88 -1.50
CA PHE A 160 2.70 12.87 -2.49
C PHE A 160 3.77 13.92 -2.79
N LEU A 161 4.48 14.40 -1.77
CA LEU A 161 5.61 15.33 -1.96
C LEU A 161 6.78 14.66 -2.70
N MET A 162 7.10 13.42 -2.37
CA MET A 162 8.06 12.61 -3.14
C MET A 162 7.63 12.49 -4.62
N TYR A 163 6.34 12.20 -4.86
CA TYR A 163 5.79 12.15 -6.21
C TYR A 163 6.06 13.44 -6.98
N LEU A 164 5.79 14.60 -6.37
CA LEU A 164 6.05 15.89 -7.00
C LEU A 164 7.54 16.09 -7.32
N CYS A 165 8.46 15.73 -6.41
CA CYS A 165 9.90 15.84 -6.66
C CYS A 165 10.33 15.02 -7.89
N VAL A 166 9.90 13.77 -7.97
CA VAL A 166 10.25 12.90 -9.12
C VAL A 166 9.55 13.37 -10.40
N PHE A 167 8.29 13.80 -10.32
CA PHE A 167 7.55 14.33 -11.47
C PHE A 167 8.22 15.56 -12.08
N TYR A 168 8.68 16.50 -11.25
CA TYR A 168 9.46 17.64 -11.73
C TYR A 168 10.80 17.22 -12.34
N LEU A 169 11.47 16.25 -11.73
CA LEU A 169 12.73 15.72 -12.25
C LEU A 169 12.58 15.13 -13.67
N GLN A 170 11.46 14.46 -13.96
CA GLN A 170 11.18 13.91 -15.30
C GLN A 170 11.27 14.97 -16.40
N HIS A 171 10.87 16.21 -16.08
CA HIS A 171 10.90 17.29 -17.05
C HIS A 171 12.33 17.66 -17.49
N TYR A 172 13.30 17.56 -16.57
CA TYR A 172 14.70 17.90 -16.83
C TYR A 172 15.51 16.75 -17.43
N LEU A 173 15.09 15.52 -17.20
CA LEU A 173 15.83 14.32 -17.62
C LEU A 173 15.31 13.66 -18.90
N LYS A 174 14.49 14.35 -19.69
CA LYS A 174 13.88 13.79 -20.92
C LYS A 174 14.88 13.29 -21.96
N GLU A 175 16.06 13.90 -22.04
CA GLU A 175 17.11 13.56 -23.00
C GLU A 175 18.17 12.60 -22.46
N THR A 176 18.04 12.15 -21.21
CA THR A 176 19.01 11.25 -20.60
C THR A 176 18.75 9.80 -20.99
N PRO A 177 19.82 8.97 -21.10
CA PRO A 177 19.64 7.54 -21.32
C PRO A 177 18.72 6.91 -20.27
N LEU A 178 17.83 6.03 -20.71
CA LEU A 178 16.74 5.44 -19.91
C LEU A 178 17.19 4.83 -18.58
N ILE A 179 18.31 4.10 -18.59
CA ILE A 179 18.87 3.47 -17.40
C ILE A 179 19.33 4.52 -16.38
N ILE A 180 20.01 5.58 -16.86
CA ILE A 180 20.50 6.68 -16.01
C ILE A 180 19.30 7.41 -15.41
N TYR A 181 18.27 7.69 -16.22
CA TYR A 181 17.03 8.29 -15.75
C TYR A 181 16.38 7.47 -14.61
N LEU A 182 16.22 6.13 -14.78
CA LEU A 182 15.63 5.28 -13.76
C LEU A 182 16.46 5.25 -12.47
N LEU A 183 17.78 5.23 -12.56
CA LEU A 183 18.66 5.24 -11.38
C LEU A 183 18.59 6.60 -10.66
N ILE A 184 18.67 7.72 -11.37
CA ILE A 184 18.59 9.06 -10.76
C ILE A 184 17.22 9.27 -10.13
N SER A 185 16.14 8.93 -10.84
CA SER A 185 14.76 9.06 -10.31
C SER A 185 14.54 8.22 -9.06
N LEU A 186 15.11 7.00 -8.99
CA LEU A 186 15.06 6.16 -7.78
C LEU A 186 15.81 6.81 -6.61
N LEU A 187 17.02 7.32 -6.84
CA LEU A 187 17.80 8.00 -5.82
C LEU A 187 17.06 9.24 -5.29
N VAL A 188 16.50 10.06 -6.19
CA VAL A 188 15.73 11.25 -5.80
C VAL A 188 14.45 10.85 -5.05
N ALA A 189 13.76 9.81 -5.47
CA ALA A 189 12.59 9.29 -4.76
C ALA A 189 12.94 8.86 -3.33
N LEU A 190 14.00 8.09 -3.16
CA LEU A 190 14.46 7.64 -1.84
C LEU A 190 14.88 8.82 -0.96
N ILE A 191 15.77 9.68 -1.45
CA ILE A 191 16.29 10.81 -0.68
C ILE A 191 15.15 11.76 -0.29
N SER A 192 14.30 12.17 -1.23
CA SER A 192 13.18 13.08 -0.94
C SER A 192 12.19 12.45 0.05
N TYR A 193 11.82 11.19 -0.12
CA TYR A 193 10.90 10.51 0.78
C TYR A 193 11.45 10.42 2.20
N PHE A 194 12.73 10.02 2.39
CA PHE A 194 13.33 9.93 3.70
C PHE A 194 13.53 11.29 4.36
N LEU A 195 13.94 12.33 3.61
CA LEU A 195 14.05 13.70 4.12
C LEU A 195 12.70 14.25 4.57
N ILE A 196 11.68 14.12 3.74
CA ILE A 196 10.31 14.57 4.06
C ILE A 196 9.77 13.80 5.27
N SER A 197 9.95 12.48 5.31
CA SER A 197 9.52 11.64 6.43
C SER A 197 10.25 12.00 7.74
N TYR A 198 11.49 12.43 7.66
CA TYR A 198 12.27 12.91 8.80
C TYR A 198 11.76 14.26 9.30
N THR A 199 11.47 15.21 8.42
CA THR A 199 10.92 16.53 8.78
C THR A 199 9.53 16.45 9.39
N PHE A 200 8.69 15.55 8.92
CA PHE A 200 7.36 15.29 9.48
C PHE A 200 7.37 14.40 10.73
N HIS A 201 8.55 13.99 11.22
CA HIS A 201 8.72 13.13 12.41
C HIS A 201 7.82 11.87 12.36
N ILE A 202 7.76 11.22 11.19
CA ILE A 202 6.91 10.04 11.01
C ILE A 202 7.41 8.89 11.90
N LYS A 203 6.56 8.43 12.82
CA LYS A 203 6.90 7.37 13.78
C LYS A 203 7.44 6.10 13.12
N SER A 204 6.88 5.73 11.98
CA SER A 204 7.30 4.54 11.21
C SER A 204 8.76 4.60 10.75
N LEU A 205 9.33 5.79 10.51
CA LEU A 205 10.73 5.96 10.17
C LEU A 205 11.65 5.49 11.31
N ASN A 206 11.34 5.92 12.55
CA ASN A 206 12.10 5.52 13.73
C ASN A 206 12.01 4.01 14.00
N GLU A 207 10.86 3.42 13.74
CA GLU A 207 10.65 1.98 13.89
C GLU A 207 11.43 1.18 12.86
N VAL A 208 11.43 1.58 11.59
CA VAL A 208 12.25 0.96 10.54
C VAL A 208 13.74 1.09 10.88
N LYS A 209 14.18 2.27 11.32
CA LYS A 209 15.57 2.48 11.78
C LYS A 209 15.97 1.54 12.91
N ASN A 210 15.12 1.38 13.93
CA ASN A 210 15.36 0.48 15.05
C ASN A 210 15.47 -0.98 14.61
N ILE A 211 14.61 -1.44 13.69
CA ILE A 211 14.66 -2.81 13.17
C ILE A 211 15.98 -3.06 12.40
N ILE A 212 16.41 -2.10 11.59
CA ILE A 212 17.67 -2.20 10.84
C ILE A 212 18.85 -2.26 11.81
N LEU A 213 18.88 -1.41 12.84
CA LEU A 213 19.97 -1.37 13.84
C LEU A 213 20.05 -2.68 14.64
N ILE A 214 18.90 -3.25 15.04
CA ILE A 214 18.86 -4.56 15.75
C ILE A 214 19.40 -5.69 14.85
N LYS A 215 19.18 -5.60 13.56
CA LYS A 215 19.61 -6.64 12.60
C LYS A 215 21.09 -6.51 12.22
N LEU A 216 21.66 -5.31 12.28
CA LEU A 216 23.07 -5.06 12.04
C LEU A 216 23.95 -5.40 13.25
N ASN A 217 23.37 -5.42 14.46
CA ASN A 217 24.07 -5.75 15.71
C ASN A 217 23.95 -7.25 16.08
N LYS A 218 23.42 -8.08 15.19
CA LYS A 218 23.41 -9.55 15.29
C LYS A 218 24.34 -10.16 14.23
#